data_17018c7e1c5a0662c2360d77df8661ec
#
_entry.id   17018c7e1c5a0662c2360d77df8661ec
#
_cell.length_a   1.000
_cell.length_b   1.000
_cell.length_c   1.000
_cell.angle_alpha   90.00
_cell.angle_beta   90.00
_cell.angle_gamma   90.00
#
_symmetry.space_group_name_H-M   'P 1'
#
loop_
_entity.id
_entity.type
_entity.pdbx_description
1 polymer ?
#
loop_
_entity_poly.entity_id
_entity_poly.type
_entity_poly.pdbx_seq_one_letter_code
_entity_poly.pdbx_strand_id
1 'polypeptide(L)'
;SDALYRRHPSNVIRLELNREEPGDDEQNNRYTRAARFLKNWRKEGVLQADPDPALYVYHQKFSYAGREYLRRGFMCRVRLERFGEGKVYPHEETHSGPKQDRLLLTRACRTNLSQIFGLYPDPQNEAQELLEQAIAGMTPLQATDHLGVVHHLCVVKDVKTITAVSAIVDPKPLYIADGHHRYEIARAHV
;
A
#
# COMPACT_ATOMS: atom_id res chain seq x y z
N SER A 1 16.60 -5.82 10.40
CA SER A 1 16.39 -4.37 10.17
C SER A 1 17.69 -3.61 9.92
N ASP A 2 18.77 -3.93 10.61
CA ASP A 2 20.06 -3.19 10.54
C ASP A 2 20.69 -3.15 9.15
N ALA A 3 20.63 -4.22 8.41
CA ALA A 3 21.10 -4.26 7.02
C ALA A 3 20.34 -3.25 6.14
N LEU A 4 19.00 -3.14 6.30
CA LEU A 4 18.18 -2.19 5.56
C LEU A 4 18.46 -0.74 5.97
N TYR A 5 18.70 -0.49 7.26
CA TYR A 5 19.12 0.84 7.75
C TYR A 5 20.43 1.32 7.13
N ARG A 6 21.39 0.41 6.94
CA ARG A 6 22.69 0.72 6.33
C ARG A 6 22.65 0.85 4.81
N ARG A 7 21.64 0.26 4.17
CA ARG A 7 21.54 0.21 2.71
C ARG A 7 21.32 1.59 2.08
N HIS A 8 20.50 2.43 2.69
CA HIS A 8 20.25 3.80 2.22
C HIS A 8 19.66 4.67 3.33
N PRO A 9 20.05 5.95 3.46
CA PRO A 9 19.50 6.86 4.47
C PRO A 9 17.99 7.08 4.34
N SER A 10 17.45 7.02 3.13
CA SER A 10 16.01 7.13 2.86
C SER A 10 15.33 5.77 2.67
N ASN A 11 15.84 4.69 3.28
CA ASN A 11 15.18 3.40 3.23
C ASN A 11 13.89 3.43 4.06
N VAL A 12 12.77 2.99 3.46
CA VAL A 12 11.42 3.01 4.03
C VAL A 12 11.31 2.27 5.38
N ILE A 13 12.25 1.40 5.72
CA ILE A 13 12.35 0.75 7.03
C ILE A 13 12.32 1.77 8.19
N ARG A 14 12.81 3.00 7.96
CA ARG A 14 12.79 4.11 8.94
C ARG A 14 11.39 4.62 9.22
N LEU A 15 10.44 4.35 8.34
CA LEU A 15 9.03 4.67 8.54
C LEU A 15 8.27 3.46 9.10
N GLU A 16 8.41 2.30 8.46
CA GLU A 16 7.60 1.12 8.75
C GLU A 16 8.01 0.36 10.01
N LEU A 17 9.32 0.20 10.22
CA LEU A 17 9.90 -0.58 11.30
C LEU A 17 11.09 0.17 11.91
N ASN A 18 10.86 1.41 12.34
CA ASN A 18 11.90 2.20 13.00
C ASN A 18 12.38 1.50 14.27
N ARG A 19 13.64 1.71 14.59
CA ARG A 19 14.31 1.07 15.72
C ARG A 19 13.78 1.63 17.05
N GLU A 20 13.79 0.77 18.04
CA GLU A 20 13.79 1.22 19.44
C GLU A 20 15.21 1.62 19.82
N GLU A 21 15.35 2.69 20.58
CA GLU A 21 16.64 3.21 21.02
C GLU A 21 16.66 3.31 22.56
N PRO A 22 17.81 3.10 23.20
CA PRO A 22 17.95 3.32 24.63
C PRO A 22 17.50 4.74 24.99
N GLY A 23 16.64 4.86 26.01
CA GLY A 23 16.08 6.15 26.44
C GLY A 23 14.81 6.58 25.69
N ASP A 24 14.21 5.70 24.88
CA ASP A 24 12.90 5.95 24.31
C ASP A 24 11.86 6.18 25.42
N ASP A 25 11.02 7.21 25.22
CA ASP A 25 9.94 7.62 26.11
C ASP A 25 8.65 7.92 25.30
N GLU A 26 7.63 8.44 25.94
CA GLU A 26 6.36 8.77 25.29
C GLU A 26 6.49 9.85 24.21
N GLN A 27 7.44 10.77 24.33
CA GLN A 27 7.63 11.90 23.41
C GLN A 27 8.67 11.60 22.33
N ASN A 28 9.66 10.75 22.64
CA ASN A 28 10.75 10.41 21.72
C ASN A 28 10.91 8.89 21.62
N ASN A 29 10.28 8.30 20.62
CA ASN A 29 10.25 6.86 20.38
C ASN A 29 10.26 6.53 18.90
N ARG A 30 10.23 5.26 18.56
CA ARG A 30 10.28 4.79 17.17
C ARG A 30 9.16 5.38 16.29
N TYR A 31 7.98 5.65 16.84
CA TYR A 31 6.85 6.20 16.07
C TYR A 31 7.00 7.69 15.81
N THR A 32 7.41 8.46 16.81
CA THR A 32 7.68 9.89 16.66
C THR A 32 8.89 10.13 15.75
N ARG A 33 9.91 9.25 15.78
CA ARG A 33 11.03 9.26 14.84
C ARG A 33 10.58 8.98 13.42
N ALA A 34 9.70 7.99 13.19
CA ALA A 34 9.14 7.70 11.88
C ALA A 34 8.36 8.91 11.32
N ALA A 35 7.53 9.54 12.14
CA ALA A 35 6.81 10.75 11.76
C ALA A 35 7.76 11.91 11.38
N ARG A 36 8.88 12.06 12.10
CA ARG A 36 9.92 13.06 11.81
C ARG A 36 10.61 12.79 10.48
N PHE A 37 10.98 11.51 10.20
CA PHE A 37 11.51 11.12 8.90
C PHE A 37 10.53 11.41 7.78
N LEU A 38 9.26 11.03 7.92
CA LEU A 38 8.22 11.28 6.92
C LEU A 38 8.08 12.78 6.61
N LYS A 39 8.04 13.62 7.65
CA LYS A 39 7.99 15.09 7.51
C LYS A 39 9.21 15.64 6.78
N ASN A 40 10.40 15.21 7.18
CA ASN A 40 11.65 15.67 6.58
C ASN A 40 11.77 15.23 5.12
N TRP A 41 11.47 13.98 4.81
CA TRP A 41 11.53 13.46 3.44
C TRP A 41 10.54 14.15 2.50
N ARG A 42 9.39 14.58 3.00
CA ARG A 42 8.47 15.43 2.22
C ARG A 42 9.06 16.82 1.99
N LYS A 43 9.69 17.44 2.99
CA LYS A 43 10.33 18.75 2.88
C LYS A 43 11.54 18.72 1.95
N GLU A 44 12.31 17.66 1.97
CA GLU A 44 13.54 17.45 1.19
C GLU A 44 13.26 16.92 -0.23
N GLY A 45 12.01 16.65 -0.57
CA GLY A 45 11.62 16.11 -1.88
C GLY A 45 11.97 14.63 -2.10
N VAL A 46 12.39 13.91 -1.05
CA VAL A 46 12.60 12.45 -1.11
C VAL A 46 11.27 11.72 -1.33
N LEU A 47 10.20 12.20 -0.71
CA LEU A 47 8.83 11.78 -0.95
C LEU A 47 8.03 12.96 -1.49
N GLN A 48 7.38 12.74 -2.61
CA GLN A 48 6.52 13.74 -3.24
C GLN A 48 5.11 13.17 -3.40
N ALA A 49 4.09 13.99 -3.16
CA ALA A 49 2.73 13.63 -3.47
C ALA A 49 2.45 13.92 -4.96
N ASP A 50 1.79 13.00 -5.64
CA ASP A 50 1.23 13.33 -6.94
C ASP A 50 0.19 14.45 -6.78
N PRO A 51 0.21 15.48 -7.66
CA PRO A 51 -0.69 16.61 -7.54
C PRO A 51 -2.15 16.25 -7.85
N ASP A 52 -2.33 15.25 -8.71
CA ASP A 52 -3.65 14.81 -9.18
C ASP A 52 -4.01 13.44 -8.63
N PRO A 53 -5.32 13.15 -8.46
CA PRO A 53 -5.78 11.80 -8.17
C PRO A 53 -5.34 10.83 -9.26
N ALA A 54 -4.86 9.64 -8.85
CA ALA A 54 -4.37 8.64 -9.78
C ALA A 54 -4.71 7.21 -9.30
N LEU A 55 -4.77 6.28 -10.24
CA LEU A 55 -4.62 4.86 -10.00
C LEU A 55 -3.19 4.46 -10.30
N TYR A 56 -2.61 3.63 -9.47
CA TYR A 56 -1.24 3.14 -9.65
C TYR A 56 -1.31 1.69 -10.10
N VAL A 57 -1.15 1.45 -11.40
CA VAL A 57 -1.14 0.08 -11.95
C VAL A 57 0.16 -0.58 -11.55
N TYR A 58 0.06 -1.73 -10.91
CA TYR A 58 1.18 -2.41 -10.30
C TYR A 58 1.25 -3.87 -10.72
N HIS A 59 2.32 -4.22 -11.41
CA HIS A 59 2.58 -5.58 -11.85
C HIS A 59 3.79 -6.16 -11.13
N GLN A 60 3.70 -7.45 -10.84
CA GLN A 60 4.79 -8.23 -10.26
C GLN A 60 5.05 -9.45 -11.12
N LYS A 61 6.25 -9.54 -11.70
CA LYS A 61 6.70 -10.71 -12.42
C LYS A 61 7.62 -11.54 -11.54
N PHE A 62 7.30 -12.82 -11.37
CA PHE A 62 8.05 -13.72 -10.50
C PHE A 62 7.96 -15.17 -10.97
N SER A 63 8.93 -15.98 -10.55
CA SER A 63 8.94 -17.42 -10.79
C SER A 63 8.53 -18.17 -9.52
N TYR A 64 7.67 -19.15 -9.65
CA TYR A 64 7.30 -20.04 -8.57
C TYR A 64 7.14 -21.47 -9.10
N ALA A 65 7.73 -22.45 -8.42
CA ALA A 65 7.70 -23.86 -8.81
C ALA A 65 8.09 -24.10 -10.29
N GLY A 66 9.10 -23.36 -10.80
CA GLY A 66 9.60 -23.49 -12.17
C GLY A 66 8.70 -22.85 -13.25
N ARG A 67 7.70 -22.06 -12.86
CA ARG A 67 6.80 -21.34 -13.76
C ARG A 67 6.89 -19.84 -13.55
N GLU A 68 6.76 -19.09 -14.63
CA GLU A 68 6.65 -17.63 -14.61
C GLU A 68 5.21 -17.20 -14.35
N TYR A 69 5.05 -16.21 -13.48
CA TYR A 69 3.76 -15.60 -13.14
C TYR A 69 3.84 -14.09 -13.30
N LEU A 70 2.73 -13.52 -13.74
CA LEU A 70 2.51 -12.09 -13.75
C LEU A 70 1.27 -11.80 -12.88
N ARG A 71 1.49 -11.22 -11.70
CA ARG A 71 0.41 -10.68 -10.87
C ARG A 71 0.12 -9.26 -11.36
N ARG A 72 -1.13 -9.02 -11.70
CA ARG A 72 -1.63 -7.70 -12.11
C ARG A 72 -2.54 -7.15 -11.04
N GLY A 73 -2.41 -5.87 -10.77
CA GLY A 73 -3.24 -5.17 -9.80
C GLY A 73 -3.05 -3.66 -9.91
N PHE A 74 -3.72 -2.95 -9.05
CA PHE A 74 -3.59 -1.50 -8.93
C PHE A 74 -3.76 -1.05 -7.49
N MET A 75 -3.17 0.09 -7.15
CA MET A 75 -3.36 0.74 -5.86
C MET A 75 -4.32 1.92 -6.02
N CYS A 76 -5.25 2.02 -5.09
CA CYS A 76 -6.23 3.10 -5.03
C CYS A 76 -6.62 3.39 -3.58
N ARG A 77 -7.45 4.40 -3.38
CA ARG A 77 -8.16 4.63 -2.12
C ARG A 77 -9.48 3.90 -2.14
N VAL A 78 -9.81 3.25 -1.03
CA VAL A 78 -11.08 2.56 -0.83
C VAL A 78 -11.82 3.20 0.33
N ARG A 79 -13.14 3.36 0.21
CA ARG A 79 -13.99 3.81 1.32
C ARG A 79 -13.96 2.73 2.40
N LEU A 80 -13.68 3.15 3.63
CA LEU A 80 -13.65 2.24 4.77
C LEU A 80 -15.08 1.95 5.24
N GLU A 81 -15.35 0.66 5.48
CA GLU A 81 -16.64 0.15 5.94
C GLU A 81 -16.42 -0.74 7.16
N ARG A 82 -17.43 -0.90 8.00
CA ARG A 82 -17.38 -1.91 9.08
C ARG A 82 -17.52 -3.30 8.49
N PHE A 83 -16.79 -4.25 9.04
CA PHE A 83 -16.98 -5.65 8.67
C PHE A 83 -18.42 -6.09 8.98
N GLY A 84 -19.05 -6.74 8.00
CA GLY A 84 -20.45 -7.17 8.08
C GLY A 84 -21.50 -6.11 7.75
N GLU A 85 -21.12 -4.84 7.56
CA GLU A 85 -22.07 -3.75 7.23
C GLU A 85 -21.98 -3.28 5.76
N GLY A 86 -20.99 -3.75 5.00
CA GLY A 86 -20.76 -3.33 3.63
C GLY A 86 -20.20 -4.45 2.75
N LYS A 87 -19.32 -4.08 1.82
CA LYS A 87 -18.77 -4.99 0.79
C LYS A 87 -17.34 -5.45 1.10
N VAL A 88 -16.78 -5.07 2.24
CA VAL A 88 -15.42 -5.44 2.62
C VAL A 88 -15.46 -6.63 3.57
N TYR A 89 -14.83 -7.72 3.15
CA TYR A 89 -14.85 -9.00 3.83
C TYR A 89 -13.46 -9.40 4.32
N PRO A 90 -13.27 -9.62 5.62
CA PRO A 90 -12.06 -10.24 6.16
C PRO A 90 -12.14 -11.77 6.00
N HIS A 91 -10.99 -12.46 6.07
CA HIS A 91 -10.92 -13.92 6.16
C HIS A 91 -10.27 -14.40 7.46
N GLU A 92 -9.83 -13.48 8.32
CA GLU A 92 -9.25 -13.77 9.62
C GLU A 92 -9.69 -12.76 10.68
N GLU A 93 -9.63 -13.16 11.93
CA GLU A 93 -9.77 -12.25 13.07
C GLU A 93 -8.44 -11.61 13.41
N THR A 94 -8.50 -10.39 13.94
CA THR A 94 -7.29 -9.64 14.26
C THR A 94 -6.93 -9.72 15.75
N HIS A 95 -5.63 -9.76 16.06
CA HIS A 95 -5.11 -9.82 17.42
C HIS A 95 -4.73 -8.44 17.97
N SER A 96 -4.84 -8.25 19.30
CA SER A 96 -4.64 -6.95 19.96
C SER A 96 -3.21 -6.41 19.87
N GLY A 97 -2.19 -7.26 20.00
CA GLY A 97 -0.78 -6.83 20.04
C GLY A 97 -0.30 -6.14 18.76
N PRO A 98 -0.36 -6.78 17.59
CA PRO A 98 0.00 -6.16 16.31
C PRO A 98 -0.83 -4.93 15.96
N LYS A 99 -2.11 -4.86 16.43
CA LYS A 99 -2.94 -3.67 16.28
C LYS A 99 -2.36 -2.46 16.99
N GLN A 100 -1.90 -2.63 18.24
CA GLN A 100 -1.37 -1.52 19.04
C GLN A 100 -0.14 -0.88 18.38
N ASP A 101 0.79 -1.69 17.87
CA ASP A 101 1.98 -1.19 17.18
C ASP A 101 1.61 -0.36 15.93
N ARG A 102 0.77 -0.94 15.06
CA ARG A 102 0.32 -0.25 13.85
C ARG A 102 -0.52 0.99 14.14
N LEU A 103 -1.31 0.96 15.20
CA LEU A 103 -2.10 2.07 15.67
C LEU A 103 -1.23 3.27 16.06
N LEU A 104 -0.21 3.04 16.89
CA LEU A 104 0.72 4.08 17.32
C LEU A 104 1.47 4.70 16.14
N LEU A 105 1.92 3.87 15.20
CA LEU A 105 2.57 4.33 13.97
C LEU A 105 1.62 5.18 13.11
N THR A 106 0.39 4.72 12.90
CA THR A 106 -0.61 5.43 12.09
C THR A 106 -0.98 6.78 12.72
N ARG A 107 -1.14 6.81 14.05
CA ARG A 107 -1.41 8.06 14.80
C ARG A 107 -0.27 9.06 14.68
N ALA A 108 0.97 8.60 14.80
CA ALA A 108 2.15 9.47 14.71
C ALA A 108 2.35 10.02 13.29
N CYS A 109 2.24 9.16 12.27
CA CYS A 109 2.50 9.53 10.89
C CYS A 109 1.28 10.14 10.16
N ARG A 110 0.05 9.88 10.64
CA ARG A 110 -1.22 10.24 9.98
C ARG A 110 -1.24 9.82 8.51
N THR A 111 -0.71 8.66 8.23
CA THR A 111 -0.50 8.14 6.87
C THR A 111 -0.53 6.62 6.90
N ASN A 112 -1.19 6.01 5.91
CA ASN A 112 -1.06 4.58 5.64
C ASN A 112 0.27 4.37 4.92
N LEU A 113 1.26 3.82 5.60
CA LEU A 113 2.61 3.61 5.07
C LEU A 113 2.69 2.34 4.21
N SER A 114 1.86 1.33 4.49
CA SER A 114 1.77 0.09 3.72
C SER A 114 0.37 -0.12 3.20
N GLN A 115 0.26 -0.60 1.96
CA GLN A 115 -1.01 -0.93 1.34
C GLN A 115 -1.64 -2.17 1.97
N ILE A 116 -2.96 -2.24 1.91
CA ILE A 116 -3.74 -3.42 2.22
C ILE A 116 -3.90 -4.19 0.91
N PHE A 117 -3.73 -5.49 0.93
CA PHE A 117 -3.94 -6.32 -0.24
C PHE A 117 -5.37 -6.84 -0.26
N GLY A 118 -6.13 -6.42 -1.27
CA GLY A 118 -7.51 -6.84 -1.49
C GLY A 118 -7.67 -7.58 -2.80
N LEU A 119 -8.66 -8.46 -2.84
CA LEU A 119 -9.09 -9.21 -4.01
C LEU A 119 -10.55 -8.87 -4.30
N TYR A 120 -10.89 -8.70 -5.56
CA TYR A 120 -12.25 -8.50 -6.03
C TYR A 120 -12.55 -9.42 -7.23
N PRO A 121 -13.79 -9.91 -7.41
CA PRO A 121 -14.16 -10.73 -8.56
C PRO A 121 -14.26 -9.87 -9.82
N ASP A 122 -13.55 -10.28 -10.87
CA ASP A 122 -13.62 -9.66 -12.19
C ASP A 122 -13.46 -10.73 -13.29
N PRO A 123 -14.44 -11.65 -13.41
CA PRO A 123 -14.31 -12.83 -14.27
C PRO A 123 -14.19 -12.49 -15.76
N GLN A 124 -14.62 -11.32 -16.18
CA GLN A 124 -14.47 -10.80 -17.54
C GLN A 124 -13.21 -9.93 -17.72
N ASN A 125 -12.42 -9.70 -16.65
CA ASN A 125 -11.24 -8.82 -16.65
C ASN A 125 -11.52 -7.37 -17.11
N GLU A 126 -12.72 -6.87 -16.93
CA GLU A 126 -13.14 -5.56 -17.44
C GLU A 126 -12.33 -4.40 -16.89
N ALA A 127 -12.13 -4.36 -15.57
CA ALA A 127 -11.31 -3.33 -14.92
C ALA A 127 -9.83 -3.46 -15.32
N GLN A 128 -9.32 -4.71 -15.38
CA GLN A 128 -7.93 -4.96 -15.73
C GLN A 128 -7.65 -4.57 -17.19
N GLU A 129 -8.54 -4.86 -18.12
CA GLU A 129 -8.37 -4.48 -19.53
C GLU A 129 -8.31 -2.97 -19.74
N LEU A 130 -9.17 -2.20 -19.06
CA LEU A 130 -9.11 -0.74 -19.09
C LEU A 130 -7.77 -0.21 -18.57
N LEU A 131 -7.26 -0.79 -17.49
CA LEU A 131 -5.97 -0.40 -16.92
C LEU A 131 -4.81 -0.76 -17.87
N GLU A 132 -4.82 -1.96 -18.49
CA GLU A 132 -3.80 -2.36 -19.47
C GLU A 132 -3.79 -1.43 -20.69
N GLN A 133 -4.97 -1.07 -21.19
CA GLN A 133 -5.09 -0.09 -22.28
C GLN A 133 -4.53 1.28 -21.90
N ALA A 134 -4.83 1.74 -20.68
CA ALA A 134 -4.37 3.03 -20.19
C ALA A 134 -2.84 3.11 -20.03
N ILE A 135 -2.17 2.00 -19.71
CA ILE A 135 -0.72 1.96 -19.56
C ILE A 135 0.02 1.51 -20.83
N ALA A 136 -0.71 1.16 -21.89
CA ALA A 136 -0.12 0.75 -23.15
C ALA A 136 0.82 1.85 -23.70
N GLY A 137 2.08 1.49 -23.91
CA GLY A 137 3.12 2.44 -24.35
C GLY A 137 3.74 3.31 -23.25
N MET A 138 3.32 3.20 -22.00
CA MET A 138 4.00 3.87 -20.87
C MET A 138 5.28 3.13 -20.51
N THR A 139 6.31 3.87 -20.14
CA THR A 139 7.51 3.30 -19.51
C THR A 139 7.26 3.19 -18.01
N PRO A 140 7.19 1.97 -17.43
CA PRO A 140 6.96 1.80 -16.02
C PRO A 140 8.17 2.21 -15.18
N LEU A 141 7.92 2.67 -13.96
CA LEU A 141 8.94 2.62 -12.91
C LEU A 141 9.19 1.15 -12.60
N GLN A 142 10.46 0.75 -12.59
CA GLN A 142 10.84 -0.65 -12.37
C GLN A 142 11.81 -0.80 -11.23
N ALA A 143 11.62 -1.85 -10.43
CA ALA A 143 12.55 -2.30 -9.41
C ALA A 143 12.56 -3.83 -9.35
N THR A 144 13.68 -4.39 -8.89
CA THR A 144 13.77 -5.82 -8.60
C THR A 144 14.10 -5.99 -7.11
N ASP A 145 13.34 -6.81 -6.41
CA ASP A 145 13.56 -7.07 -5.00
C ASP A 145 14.64 -8.17 -4.77
N HIS A 146 14.92 -8.46 -3.51
CA HIS A 146 15.93 -9.44 -3.12
C HIS A 146 15.53 -10.91 -3.38
N LEU A 147 14.27 -11.15 -3.73
CA LEU A 147 13.74 -12.46 -4.14
C LEU A 147 13.72 -12.62 -5.67
N GLY A 148 14.17 -11.60 -6.40
CA GLY A 148 14.17 -11.60 -7.86
C GLY A 148 12.81 -11.24 -8.48
N VAL A 149 11.84 -10.80 -7.67
CA VAL A 149 10.56 -10.31 -8.19
C VAL A 149 10.77 -8.97 -8.88
N VAL A 150 10.32 -8.87 -10.11
CA VAL A 150 10.35 -7.61 -10.88
C VAL A 150 9.03 -6.88 -10.69
N HIS A 151 9.12 -5.66 -10.21
CA HIS A 151 8.00 -4.76 -9.93
C HIS A 151 7.92 -3.69 -11.00
N HIS A 152 6.75 -3.50 -11.59
CA HIS A 152 6.45 -2.43 -12.52
C HIS A 152 5.33 -1.57 -11.96
N LEU A 153 5.47 -0.25 -12.04
CA LEU A 153 4.49 0.72 -11.59
C LEU A 153 4.24 1.77 -12.67
N CYS A 154 2.99 1.94 -13.07
CA CYS A 154 2.53 3.00 -13.95
C CYS A 154 1.49 3.87 -13.24
N VAL A 155 1.52 5.18 -13.49
CA VAL A 155 0.60 6.14 -12.88
C VAL A 155 -0.45 6.55 -13.90
N VAL A 156 -1.71 6.20 -13.67
CA VAL A 156 -2.85 6.53 -14.53
C VAL A 156 -3.60 7.72 -13.92
N LYS A 157 -3.56 8.87 -14.61
CA LYS A 157 -4.20 10.13 -14.19
C LYS A 157 -5.42 10.50 -15.04
N ASP A 158 -5.69 9.74 -16.10
CA ASP A 158 -6.87 10.00 -16.95
C ASP A 158 -8.16 9.78 -16.17
N VAL A 159 -8.92 10.87 -16.01
CA VAL A 159 -10.15 10.89 -15.21
C VAL A 159 -11.20 9.93 -15.77
N LYS A 160 -11.28 9.77 -17.11
CA LYS A 160 -12.23 8.86 -17.73
C LYS A 160 -11.94 7.41 -17.37
N THR A 161 -10.68 7.01 -17.46
CA THR A 161 -10.22 5.67 -17.05
C THR A 161 -10.47 5.44 -15.57
N ILE A 162 -10.08 6.40 -14.69
CA ILE A 162 -10.30 6.30 -13.24
C ILE A 162 -11.79 6.11 -12.94
N THR A 163 -12.66 6.89 -13.56
CA THR A 163 -14.11 6.82 -13.36
C THR A 163 -14.68 5.47 -13.85
N ALA A 164 -14.25 5.01 -15.03
CA ALA A 164 -14.71 3.74 -15.59
C ALA A 164 -14.27 2.54 -14.72
N VAL A 165 -13.01 2.48 -14.30
CA VAL A 165 -12.51 1.45 -13.40
C VAL A 165 -13.26 1.48 -12.06
N SER A 166 -13.47 2.67 -11.50
CA SER A 166 -14.22 2.85 -10.25
C SER A 166 -15.66 2.32 -10.38
N ALA A 167 -16.34 2.63 -11.46
CA ALA A 167 -17.70 2.15 -11.72
C ALA A 167 -17.80 0.62 -11.82
N ILE A 168 -16.78 -0.04 -12.37
CA ILE A 168 -16.70 -1.50 -12.45
C ILE A 168 -16.43 -2.13 -11.09
N VAL A 169 -15.53 -1.54 -10.29
CA VAL A 169 -15.07 -2.13 -9.04
C VAL A 169 -15.99 -1.79 -7.86
N ASP A 170 -16.55 -0.58 -7.81
CA ASP A 170 -17.37 -0.12 -6.69
C ASP A 170 -18.54 -1.04 -6.30
N PRO A 171 -19.31 -1.65 -7.22
CA PRO A 171 -20.38 -2.58 -6.84
C PRO A 171 -19.89 -3.93 -6.33
N LYS A 172 -18.62 -4.29 -6.52
CA LYS A 172 -18.07 -5.63 -6.24
C LYS A 172 -17.65 -5.78 -4.79
N PRO A 173 -17.71 -7.00 -4.23
CA PRO A 173 -17.14 -7.28 -2.91
C PRO A 173 -15.62 -7.18 -2.95
N LEU A 174 -15.03 -6.71 -1.86
CA LEU A 174 -13.59 -6.65 -1.64
C LEU A 174 -13.21 -7.61 -0.52
N TYR A 175 -12.40 -8.60 -0.83
CA TYR A 175 -11.89 -9.57 0.14
C TYR A 175 -10.48 -9.15 0.56
N ILE A 176 -10.26 -8.89 1.83
CA ILE A 176 -8.93 -8.56 2.34
C ILE A 176 -8.09 -9.84 2.34
N ALA A 177 -7.03 -9.87 1.54
CA ALA A 177 -6.09 -10.98 1.47
C ALA A 177 -4.90 -10.82 2.43
N ASP A 178 -4.51 -9.58 2.73
CA ASP A 178 -3.50 -9.24 3.74
C ASP A 178 -3.73 -7.82 4.28
N GLY A 179 -3.39 -7.61 5.55
CA GLY A 179 -3.45 -6.32 6.20
C GLY A 179 -4.73 -6.02 6.97
N HIS A 180 -5.41 -7.02 7.52
CA HIS A 180 -6.61 -6.89 8.34
C HIS A 180 -6.44 -5.90 9.49
N HIS A 181 -5.30 -5.99 10.23
CA HIS A 181 -4.97 -5.04 11.30
C HIS A 181 -4.89 -3.60 10.79
N ARG A 182 -4.26 -3.39 9.62
CA ARG A 182 -4.13 -2.06 8.99
C ARG A 182 -5.49 -1.50 8.58
N TYR A 183 -6.36 -2.35 8.03
CA TYR A 183 -7.72 -1.95 7.66
C TYR A 183 -8.55 -1.51 8.87
N GLU A 184 -8.57 -2.32 9.93
CA GLU A 184 -9.34 -2.00 11.14
C GLU A 184 -8.83 -0.74 11.85
N ILE A 185 -7.51 -0.52 11.88
CA ILE A 185 -6.91 0.68 12.45
C ILE A 185 -7.28 1.91 11.63
N ALA A 186 -7.16 1.85 10.31
CA ALA A 186 -7.56 2.94 9.44
C ALA A 186 -9.03 3.31 9.66
N ARG A 187 -9.92 2.31 9.76
CA ARG A 187 -11.34 2.50 10.05
C ARG A 187 -11.62 3.11 11.43
N ALA A 188 -10.84 2.78 12.45
CA ALA A 188 -11.04 3.29 13.80
C ALA A 188 -10.65 4.78 13.97
N HIS A 189 -10.05 5.40 12.94
CA HIS A 189 -9.58 6.79 12.95
C HIS A 189 -10.27 7.68 11.93
N VAL A 190 -11.26 7.17 11.23
CA VAL A 190 -12.24 7.90 10.41
C VAL A 190 -13.58 7.90 11.14
#